data_d96cdba746763c8c8fb17587104ea7b0
#
_entry.id   d96cdba746763c8c8fb17587104ea7b0
#
_cell.length_a   1.000
_cell.length_b   1.000
_cell.length_c   1.000
_cell.angle_alpha   90.00
_cell.angle_beta   90.00
_cell.angle_gamma   90.00
#
_symmetry.space_group_name_H-M   'P 1'
#
loop_
_entity.id
_entity.type
_entity.pdbx_description
1 polymer ?
#
loop_
_entity_poly.entity_id
_entity_poly.type
_entity_poly.pdbx_seq_one_letter_code
_entity_poly.pdbx_strand_id
1 'polypeptide(L)'
;KKITTLLSSSTVAMESNWGDFIKSDDTYAEYSAWHYTNIEGGVTRQQFDSLALLQSRGALVYRVGYLIDELKANPNDTMKLKLLIHLVEDLHCPMHMGRPENRGGNSIKIRWFGKETNLHALWDEALIESQGLSYTEYADYLHRTHAAKPLLFDKKMIVDWAWGTYQVTERVYAATDKTVKSYNYIYEFKSVLDESLVRGANHLASVLND
;
A
#
# COMPACT_ATOMS: atom_id res chain seq x y z
N LYS A 1 -13.94 14.76 -12.06
CA LYS A 1 -15.33 15.21 -11.76
C LYS A 1 -16.25 14.07 -11.29
N LYS A 2 -16.24 12.90 -11.97
CA LYS A 2 -17.17 11.80 -11.63
C LYS A 2 -16.91 11.25 -10.21
N ILE A 3 -15.63 11.01 -9.84
CA ILE A 3 -15.26 10.49 -8.53
C ILE A 3 -15.61 11.45 -7.39
N THR A 4 -15.29 12.74 -7.54
CA THR A 4 -15.71 13.78 -6.57
C THR A 4 -17.22 13.85 -6.40
N THR A 5 -17.98 13.60 -7.45
CA THR A 5 -19.46 13.54 -7.36
C THR A 5 -19.92 12.29 -6.61
N LEU A 6 -19.27 11.12 -6.83
CA LEU A 6 -19.59 9.87 -6.14
C LEU A 6 -19.26 9.92 -4.65
N LEU A 7 -18.15 10.57 -4.28
CA LEU A 7 -17.75 10.74 -2.88
C LEU A 7 -18.53 11.86 -2.16
N SER A 8 -19.40 12.59 -2.89
CA SER A 8 -20.27 13.65 -2.34
C SER A 8 -19.47 14.73 -1.60
N SER A 9 -19.67 14.86 -0.29
CA SER A 9 -18.97 15.84 0.56
C SER A 9 -17.58 15.37 1.03
N SER A 10 -17.19 14.14 0.70
CA SER A 10 -15.91 13.56 1.10
C SER A 10 -14.83 13.77 0.01
N THR A 11 -13.59 13.43 0.34
CA THR A 11 -12.45 13.50 -0.56
C THR A 11 -11.76 12.14 -0.69
N VAL A 12 -10.95 11.94 -1.72
CA VAL A 12 -10.12 10.73 -1.85
C VAL A 12 -9.27 10.52 -0.60
N ALA A 13 -8.67 11.59 -0.06
CA ALA A 13 -7.85 11.51 1.16
C ALA A 13 -8.66 11.11 2.41
N MET A 14 -9.92 11.53 2.53
CA MET A 14 -10.79 11.10 3.65
C MET A 14 -11.19 9.64 3.52
N GLU A 15 -11.41 9.17 2.30
CA GLU A 15 -11.87 7.81 2.04
C GLU A 15 -10.72 6.79 1.97
N SER A 16 -9.47 7.26 1.91
CA SER A 16 -8.30 6.36 1.91
C SER A 16 -8.20 5.51 3.18
N ASN A 17 -8.63 6.03 4.33
CA ASN A 17 -8.64 5.28 5.60
C ASN A 17 -9.90 4.41 5.81
N TRP A 18 -10.89 4.51 4.93
CA TRP A 18 -12.16 3.83 5.15
C TRP A 18 -12.02 2.30 5.21
N GLY A 19 -11.14 1.71 4.41
CA GLY A 19 -10.86 0.28 4.41
C GLY A 19 -10.38 -0.26 5.76
N ASP A 20 -9.63 0.55 6.52
CA ASP A 20 -9.21 0.18 7.87
C ASP A 20 -10.31 0.39 8.91
N PHE A 21 -11.08 1.46 8.79
CA PHE A 21 -12.14 1.76 9.74
C PHE A 21 -13.22 0.68 9.78
N ILE A 22 -13.57 0.09 8.62
CA ILE A 22 -14.60 -0.95 8.54
C ILE A 22 -14.19 -2.27 9.19
N LYS A 23 -12.89 -2.51 9.44
CA LYS A 23 -12.41 -3.71 10.16
C LYS A 23 -12.97 -3.81 11.59
N SER A 24 -13.48 -2.70 12.14
CA SER A 24 -14.15 -2.67 13.45
C SER A 24 -15.58 -3.21 13.42
N ASP A 25 -16.14 -3.47 12.26
CA ASP A 25 -17.48 -4.04 12.07
C ASP A 25 -17.36 -5.47 11.53
N ASP A 26 -17.84 -6.43 12.30
CA ASP A 26 -17.78 -7.87 11.96
C ASP A 26 -18.45 -8.20 10.61
N THR A 27 -19.38 -7.35 10.14
CA THR A 27 -20.01 -7.48 8.83
C THR A 27 -18.99 -7.44 7.69
N TYR A 28 -17.86 -6.78 7.91
CA TYR A 28 -16.77 -6.61 6.93
C TYR A 28 -15.53 -7.48 7.25
N ALA A 29 -15.66 -8.47 8.13
CA ALA A 29 -14.53 -9.31 8.57
C ALA A 29 -13.79 -9.98 7.39
N GLU A 30 -14.49 -10.34 6.32
CA GLU A 30 -13.92 -10.94 5.12
C GLU A 30 -12.88 -10.03 4.42
N TYR A 31 -13.01 -8.71 4.55
CA TYR A 31 -12.12 -7.76 3.89
C TYR A 31 -10.75 -7.67 4.57
N SER A 32 -10.58 -8.17 5.80
CA SER A 32 -9.30 -8.17 6.50
C SER A 32 -8.18 -8.85 5.72
N ALA A 33 -8.48 -9.93 4.98
CA ALA A 33 -7.52 -10.62 4.14
C ALA A 33 -7.24 -9.92 2.80
N TRP A 34 -7.96 -8.85 2.47
CA TRP A 34 -7.78 -8.12 1.21
C TRP A 34 -6.63 -7.13 1.28
N HIS A 35 -6.21 -6.71 2.47
CA HIS A 35 -5.20 -5.67 2.70
C HIS A 35 -3.76 -6.13 2.43
N TYR A 36 -3.49 -7.41 2.26
CA TYR A 36 -2.14 -7.92 2.07
C TYR A 36 -2.09 -9.11 1.11
N THR A 37 -0.91 -9.36 0.58
CA THR A 37 -0.54 -10.63 -0.07
C THR A 37 0.85 -11.01 0.41
N ASN A 38 0.93 -12.02 1.29
CA ASN A 38 2.21 -12.44 1.85
C ASN A 38 2.98 -13.33 0.87
N ILE A 39 4.24 -12.96 0.63
CA ILE A 39 5.15 -13.67 -0.28
C ILE A 39 6.43 -14.04 0.49
N GLU A 40 6.95 -15.24 0.27
CA GLU A 40 8.22 -15.67 0.82
C GLU A 40 9.38 -14.81 0.33
N GLY A 41 10.46 -14.71 1.15
CA GLY A 41 11.67 -14.02 0.75
C GLY A 41 12.43 -14.75 -0.34
N GLY A 42 13.07 -13.99 -1.23
CA GLY A 42 13.99 -14.52 -2.25
C GLY A 42 13.33 -15.21 -3.44
N VAL A 43 12.00 -15.03 -3.65
CA VAL A 43 11.35 -15.60 -4.85
C VAL A 43 11.80 -14.89 -6.12
N THR A 44 11.96 -15.66 -7.20
CA THR A 44 12.19 -15.11 -8.53
C THR A 44 10.92 -14.44 -9.08
N ARG A 45 11.06 -13.62 -10.12
CA ARG A 45 9.91 -13.00 -10.79
C ARG A 45 8.88 -14.04 -11.25
N GLN A 46 9.31 -15.13 -11.84
CA GLN A 46 8.40 -16.20 -12.31
C GLN A 46 7.64 -16.86 -11.16
N GLN A 47 8.29 -17.08 -10.02
CA GLN A 47 7.63 -17.60 -8.82
C GLN A 47 6.65 -16.58 -8.26
N PHE A 48 7.04 -15.31 -8.20
CA PHE A 48 6.15 -14.23 -7.76
C PHE A 48 4.88 -14.16 -8.62
N ASP A 49 5.00 -14.18 -9.95
CA ASP A 49 3.85 -14.14 -10.86
C ASP A 49 2.87 -15.29 -10.61
N SER A 50 3.38 -16.46 -10.19
CA SER A 50 2.55 -17.62 -9.85
C SER A 50 1.88 -17.50 -8.48
N LEU A 51 2.46 -16.74 -7.56
CA LEU A 51 1.99 -16.62 -6.16
C LEU A 51 1.11 -15.40 -5.93
N ALA A 52 1.39 -14.28 -6.59
CA ALA A 52 0.81 -12.98 -6.30
C ALA A 52 -0.73 -12.92 -6.39
N LEU A 53 -1.33 -13.75 -7.24
CA LEU A 53 -2.78 -13.82 -7.43
C LEU A 53 -3.47 -14.92 -6.58
N LEU A 54 -2.69 -15.68 -5.79
CA LEU A 54 -3.24 -16.71 -4.90
C LEU A 54 -3.86 -16.08 -3.66
N GLN A 55 -5.14 -16.35 -3.42
CA GLN A 55 -5.88 -15.76 -2.29
C GLN A 55 -5.63 -16.47 -0.94
N SER A 56 -4.93 -17.59 -0.92
CA SER A 56 -4.62 -18.36 0.30
C SER A 56 -3.63 -17.67 1.25
N ARG A 57 -2.94 -16.62 0.79
CA ARG A 57 -1.90 -15.87 1.52
C ARG A 57 -2.23 -14.40 1.71
N GLY A 58 -3.50 -14.07 1.67
CA GLY A 58 -4.00 -12.72 1.49
C GLY A 58 -4.41 -12.50 0.03
N ALA A 59 -5.17 -11.47 -0.23
CA ALA A 59 -5.82 -11.34 -1.53
C ALA A 59 -5.59 -9.99 -2.21
N LEU A 60 -4.69 -9.13 -1.71
CA LEU A 60 -4.54 -7.74 -2.13
C LEU A 60 -4.39 -7.59 -3.64
N VAL A 61 -3.42 -8.28 -4.24
CA VAL A 61 -3.13 -8.16 -5.68
C VAL A 61 -4.35 -8.60 -6.52
N TYR A 62 -4.98 -9.72 -6.13
CA TYR A 62 -6.19 -10.20 -6.79
C TYR A 62 -7.36 -9.21 -6.63
N ARG A 63 -7.57 -8.69 -5.41
CA ARG A 63 -8.72 -7.84 -5.07
C ARG A 63 -8.67 -6.46 -5.70
N VAL A 64 -7.49 -5.89 -5.89
CA VAL A 64 -7.35 -4.66 -6.69
C VAL A 64 -7.90 -4.88 -8.10
N GLY A 65 -7.49 -5.96 -8.77
CA GLY A 65 -7.99 -6.29 -10.10
C GLY A 65 -9.49 -6.62 -10.13
N TYR A 66 -9.98 -7.32 -9.11
CA TYR A 66 -11.41 -7.63 -8.95
C TYR A 66 -12.25 -6.36 -8.78
N LEU A 67 -11.85 -5.43 -7.91
CA LEU A 67 -12.58 -4.18 -7.67
C LEU A 67 -12.64 -3.28 -8.91
N ILE A 68 -11.59 -3.27 -9.72
CA ILE A 68 -11.58 -2.53 -10.98
C ILE A 68 -12.64 -3.10 -11.94
N ASP A 69 -12.73 -4.43 -12.08
CA ASP A 69 -13.76 -5.05 -12.93
C ASP A 69 -15.17 -4.77 -12.41
N GLU A 70 -15.38 -4.86 -11.10
CA GLU A 70 -16.66 -4.57 -10.46
C GLU A 70 -17.10 -3.11 -10.65
N LEU A 71 -16.15 -2.17 -10.55
CA LEU A 71 -16.44 -0.75 -10.78
C LEU A 71 -16.65 -0.44 -12.26
N LYS A 72 -16.03 -1.17 -13.20
CA LYS A 72 -16.37 -1.06 -14.63
C LYS A 72 -17.79 -1.55 -14.91
N ALA A 73 -18.25 -2.59 -14.22
CA ALA A 73 -19.62 -3.10 -14.34
C ALA A 73 -20.64 -2.20 -13.61
N ASN A 74 -20.30 -1.68 -12.43
CA ASN A 74 -21.14 -0.78 -11.64
C ASN A 74 -20.35 0.45 -11.16
N PRO A 75 -20.22 1.49 -11.99
CA PRO A 75 -19.39 2.67 -11.69
C PRO A 75 -19.90 3.55 -10.54
N ASN A 76 -21.07 3.24 -9.97
CA ASN A 76 -21.68 4.02 -8.88
C ASN A 76 -21.53 3.34 -7.52
N ASP A 77 -20.83 2.22 -7.42
CA ASP A 77 -20.60 1.51 -6.17
C ASP A 77 -19.53 2.24 -5.33
N THR A 78 -20.01 3.13 -4.47
CA THR A 78 -19.14 3.97 -3.63
C THR A 78 -18.34 3.17 -2.61
N MET A 79 -18.86 2.04 -2.12
CA MET A 79 -18.15 1.16 -1.19
C MET A 79 -16.94 0.50 -1.87
N LYS A 80 -17.14 -0.06 -3.06
CA LYS A 80 -16.03 -0.65 -3.84
C LYS A 80 -15.01 0.40 -4.28
N LEU A 81 -15.46 1.63 -4.57
CA LEU A 81 -14.56 2.73 -4.88
C LEU A 81 -13.66 3.07 -3.68
N LYS A 82 -14.20 3.17 -2.47
CA LYS A 82 -13.42 3.42 -1.25
C LYS A 82 -12.43 2.30 -0.97
N LEU A 83 -12.86 1.04 -1.10
CA LEU A 83 -11.97 -0.13 -0.99
C LEU A 83 -10.87 -0.08 -2.03
N LEU A 84 -11.17 0.22 -3.29
CA LEU A 84 -10.17 0.31 -4.34
C LEU A 84 -9.13 1.39 -4.04
N ILE A 85 -9.54 2.58 -3.59
CA ILE A 85 -8.64 3.66 -3.18
C ILE A 85 -7.66 3.12 -2.13
N HIS A 86 -8.16 2.56 -1.03
CA HIS A 86 -7.37 2.03 0.05
C HIS A 86 -6.42 0.90 -0.39
N LEU A 87 -6.94 -0.12 -1.09
CA LEU A 87 -6.13 -1.28 -1.48
C LEU A 87 -5.05 -0.95 -2.51
N VAL A 88 -5.23 0.08 -3.35
CA VAL A 88 -4.14 0.55 -4.21
C VAL A 88 -3.03 1.20 -3.38
N GLU A 89 -3.35 1.89 -2.28
CA GLU A 89 -2.37 2.44 -1.35
C GLU A 89 -1.62 1.31 -0.62
N ASP A 90 -2.33 0.33 -0.06
CA ASP A 90 -1.77 -0.87 0.57
C ASP A 90 -0.82 -1.62 -0.37
N LEU A 91 -1.16 -1.73 -1.66
CA LEU A 91 -0.33 -2.38 -2.66
C LEU A 91 1.07 -1.77 -2.79
N HIS A 92 1.26 -0.51 -2.38
CA HIS A 92 2.53 0.20 -2.44
C HIS A 92 3.23 0.29 -1.08
N CYS A 93 2.62 -0.21 0.00
CA CYS A 93 3.27 -0.37 1.30
C CYS A 93 4.05 -1.70 1.34
N PRO A 94 5.37 -1.68 1.60
CA PRO A 94 6.19 -2.91 1.55
C PRO A 94 5.71 -4.02 2.49
N MET A 95 5.16 -3.68 3.65
CA MET A 95 4.77 -4.68 4.63
C MET A 95 3.46 -5.40 4.28
N HIS A 96 2.66 -4.85 3.37
CA HIS A 96 1.50 -5.54 2.79
C HIS A 96 1.89 -6.59 1.73
N MET A 97 3.16 -6.61 1.31
CA MET A 97 3.81 -7.68 0.54
C MET A 97 4.84 -8.46 1.39
N GLY A 98 4.67 -8.47 2.72
CA GLY A 98 5.63 -9.04 3.64
C GLY A 98 5.61 -10.57 3.71
N ARG A 99 6.47 -11.13 4.54
CA ARG A 99 6.67 -12.58 4.64
C ARG A 99 5.61 -13.23 5.52
N PRO A 100 5.06 -14.41 5.13
CA PRO A 100 4.00 -15.10 5.88
C PRO A 100 4.45 -15.54 7.29
N GLU A 101 5.71 -15.98 7.45
CA GLU A 101 6.24 -16.50 8.72
C GLU A 101 6.29 -15.47 9.84
N ASN A 102 6.27 -14.17 9.50
CA ASN A 102 6.25 -13.09 10.50
C ASN A 102 5.04 -12.16 10.35
N ARG A 103 4.01 -12.61 9.61
CA ARG A 103 2.74 -11.89 9.43
C ARG A 103 2.97 -10.50 8.82
N GLY A 104 3.74 -10.41 7.74
CA GLY A 104 4.04 -9.15 7.09
C GLY A 104 4.80 -8.16 7.99
N GLY A 105 5.74 -8.64 8.80
CA GLY A 105 6.53 -7.79 9.71
C GLY A 105 5.90 -7.51 11.07
N ASN A 106 4.63 -7.90 11.32
CA ASN A 106 3.96 -7.68 12.61
C ASN A 106 4.65 -8.39 13.78
N SER A 107 5.29 -9.52 13.53
CA SER A 107 6.01 -10.28 14.56
C SER A 107 7.45 -9.80 14.77
N ILE A 108 7.98 -8.91 13.94
CA ILE A 108 9.34 -8.37 14.04
C ILE A 108 9.31 -7.14 14.95
N LYS A 109 9.74 -7.34 16.19
CA LYS A 109 9.80 -6.24 17.19
C LYS A 109 11.01 -5.36 16.94
N ILE A 110 10.77 -4.05 16.95
CA ILE A 110 11.79 -3.02 16.79
C ILE A 110 11.61 -1.91 17.83
N ARG A 111 12.63 -1.08 18.01
CA ARG A 111 12.54 0.16 18.78
C ARG A 111 12.64 1.36 17.85
N TRP A 112 11.61 2.21 17.88
CA TRP A 112 11.53 3.43 17.11
C TRP A 112 11.51 4.64 18.05
N PHE A 113 12.56 5.47 18.00
CA PHE A 113 12.77 6.56 18.96
C PHE A 113 12.55 6.14 20.42
N GLY A 114 13.04 4.95 20.80
CA GLY A 114 12.93 4.42 22.16
C GLY A 114 11.61 3.74 22.50
N LYS A 115 10.58 3.85 21.68
CA LYS A 115 9.28 3.18 21.84
C LYS A 115 9.30 1.81 21.17
N GLU A 116 8.67 0.82 21.79
CA GLU A 116 8.49 -0.49 21.19
C GLU A 116 7.40 -0.46 20.12
N THR A 117 7.68 -1.05 18.97
CA THR A 117 6.76 -1.21 17.85
C THR A 117 7.14 -2.46 17.05
N ASN A 118 6.64 -2.60 15.84
CA ASN A 118 7.00 -3.67 14.93
C ASN A 118 7.30 -3.12 13.54
N LEU A 119 7.90 -3.96 12.68
CA LEU A 119 8.32 -3.53 11.35
C LEU A 119 7.13 -3.13 10.45
N HIS A 120 5.98 -3.80 10.60
CA HIS A 120 4.77 -3.45 9.85
C HIS A 120 4.32 -2.03 10.19
N ALA A 121 4.05 -1.75 11.47
CA ALA A 121 3.63 -0.43 11.93
C ALA A 121 4.66 0.68 11.65
N LEU A 122 5.96 0.33 11.55
CA LEU A 122 6.97 1.30 11.13
C LEU A 122 6.71 1.81 9.71
N TRP A 123 6.41 0.92 8.77
CA TRP A 123 6.20 1.27 7.37
C TRP A 123 4.80 1.79 7.07
N ASP A 124 3.83 1.30 7.81
CA ASP A 124 2.43 1.66 7.64
C ASP A 124 2.10 3.05 8.20
N GLU A 125 2.83 3.46 9.25
CA GLU A 125 2.53 4.68 9.99
C GLU A 125 3.79 5.46 10.42
N ALA A 126 4.62 4.88 11.29
CA ALA A 126 5.60 5.62 12.08
C ALA A 126 6.72 6.29 11.25
N LEU A 127 7.08 5.74 10.09
CA LEU A 127 8.08 6.32 9.20
C LEU A 127 7.50 7.56 8.47
N ILE A 128 6.22 7.53 8.11
CA ILE A 128 5.49 8.67 7.53
C ILE A 128 5.38 9.78 8.58
N GLU A 129 4.89 9.46 9.77
CA GLU A 129 4.74 10.39 10.89
C GLU A 129 6.06 11.06 11.32
N SER A 130 7.19 10.34 11.17
CA SER A 130 8.52 10.87 11.50
C SER A 130 8.95 12.07 10.67
N GLN A 131 8.26 12.37 9.57
CA GLN A 131 8.51 13.56 8.76
C GLN A 131 8.04 14.85 9.47
N GLY A 132 7.11 14.73 10.45
CA GLY A 132 6.59 15.87 11.21
C GLY A 132 5.77 16.84 10.38
N LEU A 133 5.24 16.41 9.25
CA LEU A 133 4.44 17.21 8.32
C LEU A 133 2.97 16.77 8.39
N SER A 134 2.05 17.69 8.15
CA SER A 134 0.67 17.31 7.85
C SER A 134 0.62 16.55 6.51
N TYR A 135 -0.44 15.74 6.30
CA TYR A 135 -0.57 15.01 5.05
C TYR A 135 -0.59 15.93 3.82
N THR A 136 -1.15 17.14 3.93
CA THR A 136 -1.18 18.11 2.85
C THR A 136 0.19 18.70 2.56
N GLU A 137 0.97 19.02 3.57
CA GLU A 137 2.34 19.50 3.41
C GLU A 137 3.24 18.43 2.79
N TYR A 138 3.08 17.17 3.22
CA TYR A 138 3.86 16.08 2.66
C TYR A 138 3.45 15.78 1.21
N ALA A 139 2.17 15.77 0.91
CA ALA A 139 1.68 15.61 -0.47
C ALA A 139 2.19 16.74 -1.38
N ASP A 140 2.16 18.00 -0.92
CA ASP A 140 2.72 19.15 -1.64
C ASP A 140 4.22 19.01 -1.88
N TYR A 141 4.97 18.56 -0.89
CA TYR A 141 6.40 18.29 -1.02
C TYR A 141 6.66 17.22 -2.09
N LEU A 142 5.96 16.08 -2.01
CA LEU A 142 6.09 15.00 -2.98
C LEU A 142 5.74 15.45 -4.40
N HIS A 143 4.65 16.21 -4.55
CA HIS A 143 4.23 16.75 -5.85
C HIS A 143 5.27 17.69 -6.48
N ARG A 144 5.95 18.51 -5.67
CA ARG A 144 7.00 19.45 -6.16
C ARG A 144 8.32 18.76 -6.49
N THR A 145 8.65 17.70 -5.75
CA THR A 145 9.94 17.01 -5.87
C THR A 145 9.93 15.84 -6.84
N HIS A 146 8.75 15.32 -7.18
CA HIS A 146 8.58 14.19 -8.08
C HIS A 146 7.62 14.57 -9.20
N ALA A 147 8.07 14.41 -10.45
CA ALA A 147 7.21 14.67 -11.60
C ALA A 147 6.05 13.69 -11.66
N ALA A 148 4.82 14.21 -11.77
CA ALA A 148 3.65 13.39 -12.08
C ALA A 148 3.86 12.70 -13.44
N LYS A 149 3.66 11.39 -13.48
CA LYS A 149 3.77 10.60 -14.71
C LYS A 149 2.36 10.17 -15.12
N PRO A 150 1.77 10.77 -16.16
CA PRO A 150 0.53 10.24 -16.72
C PRO A 150 0.77 8.81 -17.18
N LEU A 151 0.02 7.87 -16.65
CA LEU A 151 0.08 6.46 -17.02
C LEU A 151 -1.25 6.07 -17.65
N LEU A 152 -1.18 5.39 -18.77
CA LEU A 152 -2.34 4.65 -19.28
C LEU A 152 -2.45 3.36 -18.46
N PHE A 153 -3.64 3.10 -17.95
CA PHE A 153 -3.87 1.92 -17.14
C PHE A 153 -4.06 0.67 -18.03
N ASP A 154 -3.36 -0.41 -17.70
CA ASP A 154 -3.67 -1.77 -18.14
C ASP A 154 -3.68 -2.66 -16.90
N LYS A 155 -4.75 -3.42 -16.70
CA LYS A 155 -4.93 -4.33 -15.56
C LYS A 155 -3.75 -5.29 -15.36
N LYS A 156 -3.04 -5.67 -16.42
CA LYS A 156 -1.83 -6.50 -16.34
C LYS A 156 -0.70 -5.85 -15.55
N MET A 157 -0.70 -4.52 -15.45
CA MET A 157 0.31 -3.78 -14.68
C MET A 157 0.22 -4.00 -13.17
N ILE A 158 -0.92 -4.46 -12.65
CA ILE A 158 -1.12 -4.65 -11.19
C ILE A 158 -0.06 -5.61 -10.63
N VAL A 159 0.23 -6.70 -11.32
CA VAL A 159 1.26 -7.67 -10.89
C VAL A 159 2.67 -7.05 -10.96
N ASP A 160 2.93 -6.18 -11.94
CA ASP A 160 4.20 -5.44 -12.04
C ASP A 160 4.34 -4.42 -10.90
N TRP A 161 3.26 -3.75 -10.51
CA TRP A 161 3.25 -2.86 -9.34
C TRP A 161 3.54 -3.61 -8.05
N ALA A 162 2.86 -4.73 -7.85
CA ALA A 162 3.09 -5.63 -6.71
C ALA A 162 4.53 -6.16 -6.68
N TRP A 163 5.09 -6.54 -7.82
CA TRP A 163 6.51 -6.94 -7.93
C TRP A 163 7.45 -5.82 -7.51
N GLY A 164 7.21 -4.59 -7.95
CA GLY A 164 8.00 -3.43 -7.55
C GLY A 164 7.96 -3.19 -6.04
N THR A 165 6.80 -3.38 -5.41
CA THR A 165 6.64 -3.30 -3.95
C THR A 165 7.37 -4.46 -3.26
N TYR A 166 7.26 -5.69 -3.77
CA TYR A 166 7.98 -6.84 -3.23
C TYR A 166 9.50 -6.63 -3.26
N GLN A 167 10.06 -6.02 -4.30
CA GLN A 167 11.49 -5.70 -4.35
C GLN A 167 11.90 -4.72 -3.24
N VAL A 168 11.05 -3.74 -2.94
CA VAL A 168 11.25 -2.84 -1.78
C VAL A 168 11.16 -3.62 -0.47
N THR A 169 10.19 -4.53 -0.35
CA THR A 169 10.01 -5.41 0.80
C THR A 169 11.29 -6.21 1.10
N GLU A 170 11.90 -6.83 0.09
CA GLU A 170 13.14 -7.58 0.26
C GLU A 170 14.29 -6.67 0.76
N ARG A 171 14.39 -5.45 0.26
CA ARG A 171 15.36 -4.47 0.75
C ARG A 171 15.11 -4.08 2.20
N VAL A 172 13.86 -3.89 2.59
CA VAL A 172 13.44 -3.59 3.97
C VAL A 172 13.82 -4.72 4.92
N TYR A 173 13.52 -5.96 4.56
CA TYR A 173 13.89 -7.12 5.38
C TYR A 173 15.42 -7.27 5.52
N ALA A 174 16.16 -7.09 4.45
CA ALA A 174 17.63 -7.17 4.48
C ALA A 174 18.26 -6.11 5.41
N ALA A 175 17.64 -4.94 5.54
CA ALA A 175 18.11 -3.89 6.45
C ALA A 175 17.69 -4.14 7.91
N THR A 176 16.60 -4.87 8.13
CA THR A 176 16.02 -5.10 9.47
C THR A 176 16.79 -6.17 10.26
N ASP A 177 17.54 -7.04 9.60
CA ASP A 177 18.48 -7.98 10.25
C ASP A 177 19.59 -7.25 11.05
N LYS A 178 19.72 -5.93 10.86
CA LYS A 178 20.58 -5.03 11.63
C LYS A 178 19.75 -4.23 12.61
N THR A 179 20.33 -3.84 13.75
CA THR A 179 19.63 -2.98 14.73
C THR A 179 19.11 -1.72 14.08
N VAL A 180 17.78 -1.55 14.06
CA VAL A 180 17.12 -0.35 13.53
C VAL A 180 17.48 0.85 14.39
N LYS A 181 18.30 1.75 13.87
CA LYS A 181 18.60 3.06 14.47
C LYS A 181 17.76 4.11 13.79
N SER A 182 16.81 4.72 14.50
CA SER A 182 15.72 5.53 13.94
C SER A 182 16.18 6.59 12.93
N TYR A 183 17.14 7.44 13.28
CA TYR A 183 17.65 8.48 12.34
C TYR A 183 18.39 7.88 11.13
N ASN A 184 19.18 6.83 11.34
CA ASN A 184 19.87 6.14 10.24
C ASN A 184 18.88 5.49 9.29
N TYR A 185 17.82 4.90 9.84
CA TYR A 185 16.77 4.26 9.06
C TYR A 185 16.00 5.28 8.22
N ILE A 186 15.65 6.45 8.80
CA ILE A 186 15.04 7.56 8.05
C ILE A 186 15.96 7.98 6.90
N TYR A 187 17.25 8.20 7.18
CA TYR A 187 18.23 8.60 6.18
C TYR A 187 18.31 7.59 5.01
N GLU A 188 18.28 6.30 5.33
CA GLU A 188 18.39 5.22 4.33
C GLU A 188 17.10 5.04 3.53
N PHE A 189 15.93 5.17 4.17
CA PHE A 189 14.65 4.77 3.59
C PHE A 189 13.71 5.91 3.22
N LYS A 190 14.01 7.17 3.57
CA LYS A 190 13.13 8.29 3.22
C LYS A 190 12.84 8.39 1.72
N SER A 191 13.87 8.30 0.87
CA SER A 191 13.65 8.36 -0.58
C SER A 191 12.85 7.16 -1.10
N VAL A 192 13.02 6.00 -0.50
CA VAL A 192 12.26 4.79 -0.84
C VAL A 192 10.80 4.94 -0.45
N LEU A 193 10.52 5.53 0.71
CA LEU A 193 9.17 5.87 1.15
C LEU A 193 8.53 6.87 0.19
N ASP A 194 9.21 7.99 -0.08
CA ASP A 194 8.75 9.04 -1.00
C ASP A 194 8.39 8.46 -2.37
N GLU A 195 9.27 7.64 -2.94
CA GLU A 195 9.05 6.98 -4.22
C GLU A 195 7.88 5.98 -4.18
N SER A 196 7.67 5.27 -3.07
CA SER A 196 6.55 4.33 -2.91
C SER A 196 5.23 5.07 -2.86
N LEU A 197 5.14 6.17 -2.09
CA LEU A 197 3.96 7.03 -2.03
C LEU A 197 3.63 7.66 -3.39
N VAL A 198 4.64 8.18 -4.10
CA VAL A 198 4.45 8.78 -5.44
C VAL A 198 4.01 7.72 -6.47
N ARG A 199 4.56 6.51 -6.42
CA ARG A 199 4.11 5.41 -7.29
C ARG A 199 2.66 5.05 -7.00
N GLY A 200 2.29 4.91 -5.72
CA GLY A 200 0.91 4.64 -5.31
C GLY A 200 -0.05 5.70 -5.85
N ALA A 201 0.28 6.98 -5.67
CA ALA A 201 -0.54 8.09 -6.16
C ALA A 201 -0.69 8.08 -7.70
N ASN A 202 0.41 7.85 -8.46
CA ASN A 202 0.35 7.78 -9.92
C ASN A 202 -0.46 6.58 -10.41
N HIS A 203 -0.32 5.41 -9.78
CA HIS A 203 -1.07 4.21 -10.12
C HIS A 203 -2.55 4.36 -9.78
N LEU A 204 -2.89 4.90 -8.60
CA LEU A 204 -4.27 5.20 -8.25
C LEU A 204 -4.89 6.18 -9.25
N ALA A 205 -4.18 7.26 -9.59
CA ALA A 205 -4.64 8.23 -10.57
C ALA A 205 -4.87 7.57 -11.94
N SER A 206 -4.02 6.65 -12.39
CA SER A 206 -4.19 5.95 -13.66
C SER A 206 -5.45 5.08 -13.68
N VAL A 207 -5.72 4.37 -12.58
CA VAL A 207 -6.92 3.54 -12.42
C VAL A 207 -8.20 4.39 -12.37
N LEU A 208 -8.17 5.50 -11.62
CA LEU A 208 -9.34 6.36 -11.44
C LEU A 208 -9.69 7.20 -12.67
N ASN A 209 -8.78 7.31 -13.64
CA ASN A 209 -8.98 8.03 -14.90
C ASN A 209 -9.26 7.11 -16.11
N ASP A 210 -9.21 5.77 -15.92
CA ASP A 210 -9.58 4.78 -16.94
C ASP A 210 -11.11 4.59 -16.99
#